data_13faf7976fdd214f73e862d53d99690a
#
_entry.id   13faf7976fdd214f73e862d53d99690a
#
_cell.length_a   1.000
_cell.length_b   1.000
_cell.length_c   1.000
_cell.angle_alpha   90.00
_cell.angle_beta   90.00
_cell.angle_gamma   90.00
#
_symmetry.space_group_name_H-M   'P 1'
#
loop_
_entity.id
_entity.type
_entity.pdbx_description
1 polymer ?
#
loop_
_entity_poly.entity_id
_entity_poly.type
_entity_poly.pdbx_seq_one_letter_code
_entity_poly.pdbx_strand_id
1 'polypeptide(L)'
;MYFNINDNILNKNWGNLMAKSIAFHLQKGGVGKTSVCGALACQSALSGHKTLMIDCDPQGNLSSWFLNVAPKFELSDVLQGKCYWNDAVVKIDDIEGLYILPTFSIGGSLKNYSETKLNDEPFIIQDLVSELAGTFERILLDLSPGLGKLERSAIIACNEVITPITTEIFSLDGFEIFVDELVKLKKNYKASVKHNKIIINSFDERVRQAKEIYKEACDSGKYVVYKIPVDPPFRKAQTAHKVPQKYRVNGRGLKPGTIEALFKINKSIWS
;
A
#
# COMPACT_ATOMS: atom_id res chain seq x y z
N MET A 1 -30.56 21.38 5.94
CA MET A 1 -30.69 21.31 4.47
C MET A 1 -29.68 20.27 4.00
N TYR A 2 -30.11 19.01 3.84
CA TYR A 2 -29.27 17.87 3.50
C TYR A 2 -28.99 17.89 2.01
N PHE A 3 -27.74 18.03 1.61
CA PHE A 3 -27.32 17.86 0.24
C PHE A 3 -27.33 16.36 -0.10
N ASN A 4 -28.26 15.96 -0.93
CA ASN A 4 -28.28 14.67 -1.61
C ASN A 4 -27.01 14.50 -2.45
N ILE A 5 -26.10 13.66 -2.02
CA ILE A 5 -25.01 13.18 -2.85
C ILE A 5 -25.57 12.05 -3.71
N ASN A 6 -25.51 12.28 -5.01
CA ASN A 6 -26.03 11.50 -6.12
C ASN A 6 -26.03 9.98 -5.91
N ASP A 7 -27.23 9.39 -5.95
CA ASP A 7 -27.54 7.96 -6.04
C ASP A 7 -26.94 7.22 -7.26
N ASN A 8 -26.18 7.91 -8.10
CA ASN A 8 -25.58 7.34 -9.31
C ASN A 8 -24.28 6.54 -9.09
N ILE A 9 -23.73 6.51 -7.84
CA ILE A 9 -22.54 5.72 -7.52
C ILE A 9 -22.93 4.31 -7.05
N LEU A 10 -24.17 4.11 -6.59
CA LEU A 10 -24.63 2.86 -5.98
C LEU A 10 -25.26 1.84 -6.94
N ASN A 11 -25.50 2.17 -8.20
CA ASN A 11 -26.29 1.34 -9.13
C ASN A 11 -25.50 0.62 -10.25
N LYS A 12 -24.23 0.34 -10.08
CA LYS A 12 -23.60 -0.74 -10.84
C LYS A 12 -23.68 -2.01 -9.99
N ASN A 13 -24.41 -3.04 -10.49
CA ASN A 13 -24.42 -4.39 -9.94
C ASN A 13 -22.98 -4.93 -9.84
N TRP A 14 -22.30 -4.65 -8.76
CA TRP A 14 -21.06 -5.32 -8.38
C TRP A 14 -21.46 -6.64 -7.74
N GLY A 15 -21.56 -7.70 -8.55
CA GLY A 15 -21.72 -9.05 -8.02
C GLY A 15 -20.67 -9.33 -6.96
N ASN A 16 -20.98 -10.14 -5.97
CA ASN A 16 -20.20 -10.55 -4.77
C ASN A 16 -18.69 -10.76 -4.98
N LEU A 17 -17.95 -9.76 -5.41
CA LEU A 17 -16.49 -9.75 -5.35
C LEU A 17 -16.09 -9.24 -3.97
N MET A 18 -15.64 -10.15 -3.13
CA MET A 18 -14.96 -9.75 -1.90
C MET A 18 -13.70 -8.95 -2.29
N ALA A 19 -13.59 -7.73 -1.80
CA ALA A 19 -12.39 -6.91 -2.01
C ALA A 19 -11.16 -7.66 -1.55
N LYS A 20 -10.09 -7.61 -2.35
CA LYS A 20 -8.79 -8.12 -1.93
C LYS A 20 -7.97 -7.00 -1.32
N SER A 21 -7.42 -7.22 -0.14
CA SER A 21 -6.58 -6.27 0.59
C SER A 21 -5.12 -6.73 0.64
N ILE A 22 -4.19 -5.79 0.39
CA ILE A 22 -2.75 -6.06 0.32
C ILE A 22 -2.00 -5.01 1.12
N ALA A 23 -1.14 -5.43 2.05
CA ALA A 23 -0.26 -4.55 2.78
C ALA A 23 1.17 -4.58 2.21
N PHE A 24 1.85 -3.45 2.25
CA PHE A 24 3.27 -3.33 1.89
C PHE A 24 4.09 -3.10 3.14
N HIS A 25 4.91 -4.08 3.51
CA HIS A 25 5.66 -4.00 4.77
C HIS A 25 7.05 -4.63 4.71
N LEU A 26 7.98 -3.98 5.42
CA LEU A 26 9.26 -4.48 5.90
C LEU A 26 9.72 -3.57 7.03
N GLN A 27 10.32 -4.14 8.08
CA GLN A 27 10.89 -3.40 9.21
C GLN A 27 12.17 -2.63 8.83
N LYS A 28 12.12 -1.93 7.69
CA LYS A 28 13.20 -1.08 7.22
C LYS A 28 12.69 0.14 6.49
N GLY A 29 13.27 1.31 6.80
CA GLY A 29 13.01 2.56 6.07
C GLY A 29 13.70 2.58 4.71
N GLY A 30 13.17 3.35 3.74
CA GLY A 30 13.83 3.62 2.47
C GLY A 30 13.76 2.50 1.42
N VAL A 31 13.10 1.39 1.68
CA VAL A 31 12.97 0.27 0.70
C VAL A 31 11.95 0.53 -0.40
N GLY A 32 11.15 1.60 -0.26
CA GLY A 32 10.16 2.02 -1.25
C GLY A 32 8.77 1.44 -1.05
N LYS A 33 8.37 1.12 0.18
CA LYS A 33 7.00 0.67 0.51
C LYS A 33 5.96 1.59 -0.09
N THR A 34 5.98 2.86 0.29
CA THR A 34 5.08 3.91 -0.20
C THR A 34 5.11 4.06 -1.71
N SER A 35 6.32 4.09 -2.30
CA SER A 35 6.46 4.25 -3.76
C SER A 35 5.87 3.08 -4.54
N VAL A 36 6.10 1.85 -4.08
CA VAL A 36 5.57 0.64 -4.70
C VAL A 36 4.06 0.54 -4.48
N CYS A 37 3.57 0.80 -3.27
CA CYS A 37 2.15 0.82 -2.92
C CYS A 37 1.38 1.79 -3.84
N GLY A 38 1.78 3.07 -3.85
CA GLY A 38 1.12 4.10 -4.66
C GLY A 38 1.17 3.82 -6.16
N ALA A 39 2.31 3.34 -6.68
CA ALA A 39 2.43 3.01 -8.11
C ALA A 39 1.55 1.82 -8.52
N LEU A 40 1.43 0.79 -7.68
CA LEU A 40 0.56 -0.36 -7.95
C LEU A 40 -0.91 -0.01 -7.77
N ALA A 41 -1.26 0.88 -6.85
CA ALA A 41 -2.61 1.42 -6.75
C ALA A 41 -3.00 2.21 -8.02
N CYS A 42 -2.10 3.07 -8.51
CA CYS A 42 -2.30 3.75 -9.79
C CYS A 42 -2.45 2.75 -10.95
N GLN A 43 -1.60 1.72 -11.01
CA GLN A 43 -1.67 0.69 -12.05
C GLN A 43 -2.99 -0.09 -11.97
N SER A 44 -3.46 -0.38 -10.77
CA SER A 44 -4.72 -1.06 -10.53
C SER A 44 -5.92 -0.26 -11.05
N ALA A 45 -6.00 1.03 -10.70
CA ALA A 45 -7.05 1.92 -11.18
C ALA A 45 -6.98 2.15 -12.70
N LEU A 46 -5.78 2.32 -13.27
CA LEU A 46 -5.58 2.40 -14.73
C LEU A 46 -5.99 1.10 -15.47
N SER A 47 -6.03 -0.03 -14.77
CA SER A 47 -6.54 -1.30 -15.29
C SER A 47 -8.07 -1.44 -15.14
N GLY A 48 -8.78 -0.37 -14.73
CA GLY A 48 -10.25 -0.30 -14.66
C GLY A 48 -10.85 -0.78 -13.33
N HIS A 49 -10.03 -0.97 -12.28
CA HIS A 49 -10.52 -1.44 -10.97
C HIS A 49 -10.67 -0.30 -9.96
N LYS A 50 -11.79 -0.27 -9.26
CA LYS A 50 -12.03 0.69 -8.19
C LYS A 50 -11.10 0.38 -7.00
N THR A 51 -10.10 1.23 -6.82
CA THR A 51 -8.95 0.98 -5.95
C THR A 51 -8.86 2.02 -4.84
N LEU A 52 -8.71 1.56 -3.60
CA LEU A 52 -8.48 2.40 -2.43
C LEU A 52 -7.04 2.20 -1.92
N MET A 53 -6.37 3.28 -1.65
CA MET A 53 -5.16 3.32 -0.83
C MET A 53 -5.53 3.69 0.61
N ILE A 54 -4.95 3.02 1.60
CA ILE A 54 -5.04 3.41 3.02
C ILE A 54 -3.63 3.73 3.49
N ASP A 55 -3.42 4.97 3.91
CA ASP A 55 -2.15 5.40 4.47
C ASP A 55 -2.11 5.09 5.97
N CYS A 56 -1.49 3.97 6.32
CA CYS A 56 -1.31 3.53 7.70
C CYS A 56 0.06 3.94 8.27
N ASP A 57 0.86 4.75 7.56
CA ASP A 57 2.08 5.33 8.11
C ASP A 57 1.75 6.67 8.79
N PRO A 58 2.03 6.83 10.11
CA PRO A 58 1.85 8.12 10.80
C PRO A 58 2.62 9.29 10.17
N GLN A 59 3.60 9.02 9.29
CA GLN A 59 4.31 10.06 8.54
C GLN A 59 3.47 10.64 7.38
N GLY A 60 2.41 9.97 6.94
CA GLY A 60 1.52 10.45 5.89
C GLY A 60 2.18 10.63 4.52
N ASN A 61 3.21 9.84 4.21
CA ASN A 61 3.99 9.98 2.98
C ASN A 61 3.19 9.63 1.73
N LEU A 62 2.30 8.63 1.82
CA LEU A 62 1.41 8.27 0.72
C LEU A 62 0.37 9.38 0.49
N SER A 63 -0.20 9.90 1.57
CA SER A 63 -1.19 10.98 1.52
C SER A 63 -0.61 12.26 0.94
N SER A 64 0.57 12.68 1.40
CA SER A 64 1.25 13.87 0.88
C SER A 64 1.65 13.73 -0.59
N TRP A 65 1.84 12.52 -1.09
CA TRP A 65 2.11 12.29 -2.51
C TRP A 65 0.91 12.64 -3.39
N PHE A 66 -0.29 12.24 -2.98
CA PHE A 66 -1.48 12.36 -3.82
C PHE A 66 -2.36 13.57 -3.49
N LEU A 67 -2.20 14.17 -2.33
CA LEU A 67 -3.04 15.27 -1.88
C LEU A 67 -2.21 16.54 -1.62
N ASN A 68 -2.63 17.64 -2.26
CA ASN A 68 -2.00 18.94 -2.07
C ASN A 68 -2.56 19.72 -0.87
N VAL A 69 -3.73 19.32 -0.38
CA VAL A 69 -4.45 19.97 0.74
C VAL A 69 -4.92 18.90 1.69
N ALA A 70 -4.75 19.14 2.98
CA ALA A 70 -5.26 18.24 4.02
C ALA A 70 -6.80 18.18 3.95
N PRO A 71 -7.41 17.01 3.84
CA PRO A 71 -8.87 16.86 3.94
C PRO A 71 -9.34 17.14 5.36
N LYS A 72 -10.65 17.25 5.52
CA LYS A 72 -11.29 17.52 6.82
C LYS A 72 -11.09 16.38 7.82
N PHE A 73 -11.09 15.15 7.33
CA PHE A 73 -10.95 13.94 8.14
C PHE A 73 -9.87 13.02 7.59
N GLU A 74 -9.29 12.21 8.45
CA GLU A 74 -8.23 11.25 8.15
C GLU A 74 -8.51 9.87 8.75
N LEU A 75 -7.65 8.89 8.48
CA LEU A 75 -7.78 7.52 9.01
C LEU A 75 -7.98 7.50 10.53
N SER A 76 -7.24 8.33 11.29
CA SER A 76 -7.36 8.37 12.75
C SER A 76 -8.74 8.84 13.23
N ASP A 77 -9.43 9.68 12.46
CA ASP A 77 -10.78 10.13 12.82
C ASP A 77 -11.81 9.03 12.57
N VAL A 78 -11.66 8.26 11.49
CA VAL A 78 -12.48 7.09 11.21
C VAL A 78 -12.32 6.04 12.31
N LEU A 79 -11.06 5.69 12.65
CA LEU A 79 -10.76 4.70 13.69
C LEU A 79 -11.24 5.12 15.08
N GLN A 80 -11.37 6.42 15.33
CA GLN A 80 -11.92 6.95 16.58
C GLN A 80 -13.45 7.12 16.56
N GLY A 81 -14.12 6.77 15.46
CA GLY A 81 -15.57 6.94 15.31
C GLY A 81 -16.03 8.39 15.23
N LYS A 82 -15.15 9.34 14.91
CA LYS A 82 -15.50 10.77 14.76
C LYS A 82 -16.20 11.08 13.44
N CYS A 83 -16.01 10.23 12.43
CA CYS A 83 -16.69 10.29 11.13
C CYS A 83 -16.79 8.90 10.53
N TYR A 84 -17.62 8.74 9.50
CA TYR A 84 -17.64 7.53 8.70
C TYR A 84 -16.50 7.55 7.68
N TRP A 85 -16.09 6.38 7.17
CA TRP A 85 -15.01 6.28 6.19
C TRP A 85 -15.29 7.06 4.89
N ASN A 86 -16.56 7.15 4.46
CA ASN A 86 -16.95 7.90 3.27
C ASN A 86 -16.78 9.41 3.40
N ASP A 87 -16.73 9.94 4.63
CA ASP A 87 -16.45 11.36 4.89
C ASP A 87 -14.95 11.67 4.80
N ALA A 88 -14.09 10.65 5.00
CA ALA A 88 -12.63 10.78 5.03
C ALA A 88 -11.95 10.33 3.72
N VAL A 89 -12.58 9.45 2.93
CA VAL A 89 -12.02 8.98 1.66
C VAL A 89 -12.05 10.08 0.62
N VAL A 90 -10.90 10.31 -0.02
CA VAL A 90 -10.73 11.32 -1.07
C VAL A 90 -10.52 10.64 -2.42
N LYS A 91 -11.23 11.10 -3.45
CA LYS A 91 -11.00 10.69 -4.84
C LYS A 91 -9.74 11.37 -5.39
N ILE A 92 -8.92 10.64 -6.13
CA ILE A 92 -7.76 11.19 -6.82
C ILE A 92 -8.17 11.54 -8.25
N ASP A 93 -8.21 12.82 -8.57
CA ASP A 93 -8.74 13.32 -9.86
C ASP A 93 -7.90 12.89 -11.07
N ASP A 94 -6.60 12.69 -10.88
CA ASP A 94 -5.68 12.32 -11.95
C ASP A 94 -5.95 10.92 -12.54
N ILE A 95 -6.64 10.03 -11.82
CA ILE A 95 -6.96 8.66 -12.27
C ILE A 95 -8.38 8.29 -11.86
N GLU A 96 -9.22 7.96 -12.82
CA GLU A 96 -10.54 7.44 -12.54
C GLU A 96 -10.47 6.13 -11.74
N GLY A 97 -11.31 6.01 -10.72
CA GLY A 97 -11.37 4.81 -9.88
C GLY A 97 -10.28 4.72 -8.80
N LEU A 98 -9.43 5.74 -8.65
CA LEU A 98 -8.42 5.79 -7.58
C LEU A 98 -8.89 6.67 -6.42
N TYR A 99 -8.74 6.14 -5.20
CA TYR A 99 -9.14 6.80 -3.96
C TYR A 99 -8.07 6.62 -2.88
N ILE A 100 -8.08 7.49 -1.88
CA ILE A 100 -7.22 7.40 -0.70
C ILE A 100 -8.00 7.67 0.59
N LEU A 101 -7.78 6.85 1.61
CA LEU A 101 -8.07 7.16 3.01
C LEU A 101 -6.77 7.66 3.63
N PRO A 102 -6.67 8.97 3.86
CA PRO A 102 -5.38 9.61 4.13
C PRO A 102 -5.00 9.60 5.60
N THR A 103 -3.72 9.89 5.84
CA THR A 103 -3.14 10.23 7.13
C THR A 103 -2.28 11.48 6.97
N PHE A 104 -2.37 12.42 7.91
CA PHE A 104 -1.51 13.59 7.95
C PHE A 104 -0.63 13.58 9.19
N SER A 105 0.67 13.77 9.00
CA SER A 105 1.64 13.81 10.09
C SER A 105 1.48 15.03 11.01
N ILE A 106 0.81 16.08 10.53
CA ILE A 106 0.59 17.31 11.29
C ILE A 106 -0.36 17.03 12.45
N GLY A 107 0.16 17.13 13.68
CA GLY A 107 -0.59 16.85 14.90
C GLY A 107 -0.48 15.42 15.43
N GLY A 108 0.10 14.50 14.68
CA GLY A 108 0.40 13.14 15.14
C GLY A 108 -0.82 12.31 15.55
N SER A 109 -2.01 12.60 15.00
CA SER A 109 -3.28 11.98 15.42
C SER A 109 -3.25 10.46 15.33
N LEU A 110 -2.79 9.90 14.19
CA LEU A 110 -2.70 8.46 14.01
C LEU A 110 -1.65 7.83 14.93
N LYS A 111 -0.50 8.50 15.12
CA LYS A 111 0.54 8.02 16.04
C LYS A 111 0.00 7.96 17.47
N ASN A 112 -0.60 9.05 17.95
CA ASN A 112 -1.19 9.10 19.29
C ASN A 112 -2.27 8.04 19.48
N TYR A 113 -3.14 7.86 18.48
CA TYR A 113 -4.17 6.82 18.51
C TYR A 113 -3.55 5.43 18.62
N SER A 114 -2.54 5.12 17.82
CA SER A 114 -1.89 3.81 17.82
C SER A 114 -1.16 3.49 19.13
N GLU A 115 -0.60 4.50 19.78
CA GLU A 115 0.13 4.33 21.05
C GLU A 115 -0.81 4.26 22.27
N THR A 116 -1.95 4.96 22.25
CA THR A 116 -2.80 5.11 23.43
C THR A 116 -4.09 4.30 23.40
N LYS A 117 -4.76 4.16 22.25
CA LYS A 117 -6.10 3.59 22.15
C LYS A 117 -6.18 2.23 21.46
N LEU A 118 -5.22 1.90 20.62
CA LEU A 118 -5.24 0.64 19.83
C LEU A 118 -4.92 -0.63 20.65
N ASN A 119 -4.78 -0.52 21.96
CA ASN A 119 -4.35 -1.63 22.82
C ASN A 119 -5.31 -2.81 22.80
N ASP A 120 -6.60 -2.55 22.77
CA ASP A 120 -7.65 -3.52 23.01
C ASP A 120 -8.42 -3.87 21.71
N GLU A 121 -8.00 -3.32 20.56
CA GLU A 121 -8.71 -3.44 19.28
C GLU A 121 -7.82 -3.94 18.14
N PRO A 122 -7.25 -5.15 18.22
CA PRO A 122 -6.31 -5.64 17.19
C PRO A 122 -6.95 -5.83 15.82
N PHE A 123 -8.28 -5.90 15.74
CA PHE A 123 -9.04 -6.14 14.51
C PHE A 123 -9.68 -4.89 13.91
N ILE A 124 -9.46 -3.70 14.48
CA ILE A 124 -10.14 -2.47 14.02
C ILE A 124 -9.89 -2.15 12.54
N ILE A 125 -8.68 -2.40 12.02
CA ILE A 125 -8.40 -2.23 10.59
C ILE A 125 -9.10 -3.32 9.77
N GLN A 126 -9.27 -4.53 10.30
CA GLN A 126 -10.01 -5.60 9.63
C GLN A 126 -11.50 -5.26 9.51
N ASP A 127 -12.09 -4.69 10.55
CA ASP A 127 -13.49 -4.24 10.53
C ASP A 127 -13.67 -3.13 9.48
N LEU A 128 -12.77 -2.14 9.47
CA LEU A 128 -12.76 -1.08 8.46
C LEU A 128 -12.61 -1.65 7.03
N VAL A 129 -11.66 -2.55 6.79
CA VAL A 129 -11.46 -3.17 5.47
C VAL A 129 -12.70 -3.96 5.05
N SER A 130 -13.39 -4.61 5.98
CA SER A 130 -14.62 -5.34 5.72
C SER A 130 -15.76 -4.43 5.28
N GLU A 131 -15.91 -3.25 5.90
CA GLU A 131 -16.88 -2.23 5.49
C GLU A 131 -16.57 -1.67 4.10
N LEU A 132 -15.30 -1.45 3.80
CA LEU A 132 -14.82 -0.91 2.52
C LEU A 132 -14.97 -1.90 1.36
N ALA A 133 -14.99 -3.21 1.66
CA ALA A 133 -15.05 -4.28 0.65
C ALA A 133 -16.31 -4.26 -0.23
N GLY A 134 -17.42 -3.67 0.26
CA GLY A 134 -18.64 -3.48 -0.52
C GLY A 134 -18.55 -2.36 -1.57
N THR A 135 -17.53 -1.50 -1.47
CA THR A 135 -17.39 -0.29 -2.29
C THR A 135 -16.15 -0.33 -3.18
N PHE A 136 -15.06 -0.94 -2.74
CA PHE A 136 -13.79 -1.02 -3.45
C PHE A 136 -13.47 -2.48 -3.81
N GLU A 137 -12.94 -2.69 -5.02
CA GLU A 137 -12.51 -4.01 -5.48
C GLU A 137 -11.12 -4.37 -4.93
N ARG A 138 -10.28 -3.35 -4.78
CA ARG A 138 -8.87 -3.49 -4.42
C ARG A 138 -8.48 -2.47 -3.36
N ILE A 139 -7.87 -2.95 -2.28
CA ILE A 139 -7.44 -2.12 -1.16
C ILE A 139 -5.94 -2.33 -0.93
N LEU A 140 -5.15 -1.27 -0.95
CA LEU A 140 -3.71 -1.30 -0.70
C LEU A 140 -3.39 -0.50 0.54
N LEU A 141 -2.67 -1.10 1.48
CA LEU A 141 -2.28 -0.47 2.75
C LEU A 141 -0.77 -0.19 2.73
N ASP A 142 -0.41 1.07 2.89
CA ASP A 142 0.99 1.50 3.08
C ASP A 142 1.32 1.54 4.56
N LEU A 143 2.30 0.77 5.00
CA LEU A 143 2.66 0.65 6.40
C LEU A 143 4.00 1.30 6.71
N SER A 144 4.12 1.83 7.93
CA SER A 144 5.37 2.34 8.47
C SER A 144 6.44 1.23 8.54
N PRO A 145 7.73 1.58 8.72
CA PRO A 145 8.78 0.57 8.91
C PRO A 145 8.75 -0.09 10.30
N GLY A 146 7.91 0.38 11.22
CA GLY A 146 7.69 -0.26 12.52
C GLY A 146 6.93 -1.58 12.42
N LEU A 147 6.81 -2.28 13.53
CA LEU A 147 5.91 -3.41 13.71
C LEU A 147 5.15 -3.24 15.03
N GLY A 148 4.58 -2.06 15.20
CA GLY A 148 3.74 -1.69 16.32
C GLY A 148 2.33 -2.29 16.21
N LYS A 149 1.44 -1.78 17.01
CA LYS A 149 0.05 -2.27 17.07
C LYS A 149 -0.72 -1.98 15.79
N LEU A 150 -0.50 -0.80 15.20
CA LEU A 150 -1.17 -0.38 13.95
C LEU A 150 -0.76 -1.27 12.78
N GLU A 151 0.55 -1.50 12.62
CA GLU A 151 1.05 -2.36 11.55
C GLU A 151 0.57 -3.81 11.71
N ARG A 152 0.56 -4.33 12.94
CA ARG A 152 0.02 -5.67 13.22
C ARG A 152 -1.46 -5.76 12.89
N SER A 153 -2.27 -4.78 13.31
CA SER A 153 -3.71 -4.71 12.98
C SER A 153 -3.92 -4.65 11.47
N ALA A 154 -3.14 -3.83 10.75
CA ALA A 154 -3.21 -3.72 9.29
C ALA A 154 -2.79 -5.02 8.58
N ILE A 155 -1.75 -5.71 9.08
CA ILE A 155 -1.31 -7.01 8.54
C ILE A 155 -2.39 -8.07 8.74
N ILE A 156 -3.03 -8.12 9.91
CA ILE A 156 -4.13 -9.05 10.21
C ILE A 156 -5.31 -8.83 9.27
N ALA A 157 -5.59 -7.59 8.92
CA ALA A 157 -6.69 -7.18 8.03
C ALA A 157 -6.50 -7.58 6.57
N CYS A 158 -5.28 -7.93 6.16
CA CYS A 158 -4.96 -8.14 4.75
C CYS A 158 -5.02 -9.60 4.31
N ASN A 159 -5.39 -9.81 3.04
CA ASN A 159 -5.27 -11.12 2.40
C ASN A 159 -3.81 -11.49 2.14
N GLU A 160 -2.98 -10.50 1.86
CA GLU A 160 -1.57 -10.70 1.51
C GLU A 160 -0.69 -9.55 1.99
N VAL A 161 0.52 -9.87 2.44
CA VAL A 161 1.60 -8.89 2.64
C VAL A 161 2.64 -9.08 1.57
N ILE A 162 3.08 -7.99 0.96
CA ILE A 162 4.16 -7.94 -0.02
C ILE A 162 5.32 -7.17 0.60
N THR A 163 6.52 -7.69 0.44
CA THR A 163 7.73 -7.08 0.97
C THR A 163 8.55 -6.41 -0.12
N PRO A 164 8.53 -5.07 -0.22
CA PRO A 164 9.51 -4.33 -1.02
C PRO A 164 10.88 -4.36 -0.33
N ILE A 165 11.92 -4.65 -1.11
CA ILE A 165 13.32 -4.60 -0.67
C ILE A 165 14.14 -3.81 -1.68
N THR A 166 15.35 -3.37 -1.30
CA THR A 166 16.36 -2.87 -2.24
C THR A 166 17.61 -3.72 -2.14
N THR A 167 18.42 -3.71 -3.19
CA THR A 167 19.66 -4.49 -3.21
C THR A 167 20.75 -3.92 -2.30
N GLU A 168 20.64 -2.65 -1.91
CA GLU A 168 21.56 -2.00 -0.96
C GLU A 168 21.23 -2.35 0.51
N ILE A 169 19.99 -2.82 0.75
CA ILE A 169 19.40 -2.93 2.09
C ILE A 169 18.90 -4.37 2.34
N PHE A 170 19.30 -5.31 1.53
CA PHE A 170 19.01 -6.71 1.80
C PHE A 170 19.73 -7.12 3.08
N SER A 171 19.02 -6.98 4.18
CA SER A 171 19.41 -7.52 5.48
C SER A 171 18.55 -8.75 5.69
N LEU A 172 19.11 -9.92 5.55
CA LEU A 172 18.49 -11.20 5.88
C LEU A 172 17.87 -11.13 7.27
N ASP A 173 18.56 -10.52 8.22
CA ASP A 173 18.12 -10.40 9.61
C ASP A 173 16.77 -9.68 9.74
N GLY A 174 16.57 -8.53 9.08
CA GLY A 174 15.31 -7.78 9.16
C GLY A 174 14.16 -8.50 8.46
N PHE A 175 14.46 -9.26 7.43
CA PHE A 175 13.47 -10.07 6.73
C PHE A 175 13.08 -11.31 7.56
N GLU A 176 14.03 -12.00 8.17
CA GLU A 176 13.79 -13.15 9.04
C GLU A 176 12.97 -12.73 10.27
N ILE A 177 13.35 -11.63 10.93
CA ILE A 177 12.58 -11.08 12.06
C ILE A 177 11.12 -10.82 11.65
N PHE A 178 10.90 -10.25 10.48
CA PHE A 178 9.53 -10.01 9.98
C PHE A 178 8.79 -11.32 9.73
N VAL A 179 9.42 -12.32 9.13
CA VAL A 179 8.80 -13.64 8.88
C VAL A 179 8.41 -14.32 10.19
N ASP A 180 9.28 -14.30 11.18
CA ASP A 180 9.02 -14.87 12.51
C ASP A 180 7.85 -14.16 13.21
N GLU A 181 7.80 -12.85 13.12
CA GLU A 181 6.69 -12.09 13.70
C GLU A 181 5.38 -12.38 12.96
N LEU A 182 5.40 -12.52 11.65
CA LEU A 182 4.23 -12.90 10.87
C LEU A 182 3.70 -14.29 11.26
N VAL A 183 4.59 -15.24 11.56
CA VAL A 183 4.21 -16.56 12.08
C VAL A 183 3.49 -16.42 13.45
N LYS A 184 4.01 -15.58 14.34
CA LYS A 184 3.37 -15.30 15.63
C LYS A 184 2.00 -14.64 15.46
N LEU A 185 1.87 -13.66 14.57
CA LEU A 185 0.59 -13.01 14.27
C LEU A 185 -0.44 -14.02 13.75
N LYS A 186 -0.05 -14.88 12.81
CA LYS A 186 -0.94 -15.93 12.30
C LYS A 186 -1.41 -16.87 13.39
N LYS A 187 -0.52 -17.29 14.29
CA LYS A 187 -0.84 -18.17 15.41
C LYS A 187 -1.77 -17.51 16.42
N ASN A 188 -1.41 -16.28 16.85
CA ASN A 188 -2.09 -15.61 17.96
C ASN A 188 -3.48 -15.08 17.57
N TYR A 189 -3.62 -14.58 16.33
CA TYR A 189 -4.87 -13.97 15.85
C TYR A 189 -5.61 -14.82 14.82
N LYS A 190 -5.14 -16.05 14.53
CA LYS A 190 -5.69 -16.93 13.48
C LYS A 190 -5.74 -16.24 12.11
N ALA A 191 -4.80 -15.32 11.86
CA ALA A 191 -4.77 -14.55 10.62
C ALA A 191 -4.36 -15.43 9.44
N SER A 192 -5.10 -15.33 8.31
CA SER A 192 -4.86 -16.11 7.09
C SER A 192 -4.00 -15.39 6.06
N VAL A 193 -3.34 -14.30 6.45
CA VAL A 193 -2.54 -13.45 5.55
C VAL A 193 -1.45 -14.25 4.85
N LYS A 194 -1.36 -14.11 3.51
CA LYS A 194 -0.30 -14.72 2.69
C LYS A 194 0.95 -13.83 2.70
N HIS A 195 2.13 -14.45 2.59
CA HIS A 195 3.39 -13.75 2.39
C HIS A 195 4.29 -14.62 1.50
N ASN A 196 4.15 -14.44 0.21
CA ASN A 196 4.85 -15.26 -0.80
C ASN A 196 5.37 -14.42 -1.97
N LYS A 197 5.37 -13.08 -1.86
CA LYS A 197 5.87 -12.18 -2.90
C LYS A 197 6.86 -11.16 -2.33
N ILE A 198 7.96 -10.97 -3.07
CA ILE A 198 8.99 -9.96 -2.81
C ILE A 198 9.11 -9.09 -4.05
N ILE A 199 9.25 -7.79 -3.85
CA ILE A 199 9.53 -6.82 -4.92
C ILE A 199 10.89 -6.19 -4.66
N ILE A 200 11.87 -6.50 -5.50
CA ILE A 200 13.17 -5.81 -5.48
C ILE A 200 12.99 -4.49 -6.22
N ASN A 201 12.90 -3.43 -5.43
CA ASN A 201 12.74 -2.06 -5.92
C ASN A 201 14.10 -1.43 -6.27
N SER A 202 14.14 -0.53 -7.23
CA SER A 202 15.36 0.11 -7.71
C SER A 202 16.44 -0.88 -8.14
N PHE A 203 16.06 -1.93 -8.86
CA PHE A 203 16.95 -2.93 -9.36
C PHE A 203 17.84 -2.39 -10.49
N ASP A 204 19.15 -2.40 -10.29
CA ASP A 204 20.12 -2.04 -11.32
C ASP A 204 20.83 -3.30 -11.87
N GLU A 205 20.52 -3.65 -13.12
CA GLU A 205 21.13 -4.81 -13.77
C GLU A 205 22.62 -4.70 -14.02
N ARG A 206 23.21 -3.53 -13.89
CA ARG A 206 24.66 -3.30 -14.03
C ARG A 206 25.42 -3.69 -12.75
N VAL A 207 24.73 -3.75 -11.63
CA VAL A 207 25.31 -4.06 -10.31
C VAL A 207 25.32 -5.57 -10.12
N ARG A 208 26.54 -6.14 -9.98
CA ARG A 208 26.73 -7.59 -9.79
C ARG A 208 26.01 -8.11 -8.55
N GLN A 209 26.15 -7.42 -7.41
CA GLN A 209 25.52 -7.79 -6.17
C GLN A 209 23.99 -7.83 -6.29
N ALA A 210 23.39 -6.89 -7.05
CA ALA A 210 21.96 -6.90 -7.29
C ALA A 210 21.48 -8.18 -8.00
N LYS A 211 22.24 -8.64 -8.99
CA LYS A 211 21.95 -9.89 -9.70
C LYS A 211 22.08 -11.12 -8.80
N GLU A 212 23.09 -11.14 -7.93
CA GLU A 212 23.33 -12.24 -6.98
C GLU A 212 22.16 -12.33 -6.00
N ILE A 213 21.75 -11.22 -5.38
CA ILE A 213 20.59 -11.14 -4.48
C ILE A 213 19.31 -11.59 -5.18
N TYR A 214 19.06 -11.11 -6.39
CA TYR A 214 17.88 -11.53 -7.16
C TYR A 214 17.89 -13.04 -7.42
N LYS A 215 19.03 -13.58 -7.84
CA LYS A 215 19.18 -15.02 -8.09
C LYS A 215 18.95 -15.84 -6.83
N GLU A 216 19.57 -15.46 -5.71
CA GLU A 216 19.41 -16.14 -4.42
C GLU A 216 17.93 -16.13 -3.97
N ALA A 217 17.27 -14.97 -4.07
CA ALA A 217 15.85 -14.87 -3.74
C ALA A 217 14.98 -15.80 -4.61
N CYS A 218 15.27 -15.90 -5.91
CA CYS A 218 14.57 -16.82 -6.83
C CYS A 218 14.88 -18.29 -6.53
N ASP A 219 16.14 -18.63 -6.31
CA ASP A 219 16.61 -20.00 -6.08
C ASP A 219 16.08 -20.57 -4.76
N SER A 220 15.73 -19.69 -3.80
CA SER A 220 15.10 -20.12 -2.54
C SER A 220 13.77 -20.87 -2.74
N GLY A 221 13.08 -20.64 -3.85
CA GLY A 221 11.78 -21.22 -4.17
C GLY A 221 10.64 -20.85 -3.21
N LYS A 222 10.93 -20.03 -2.17
CA LYS A 222 9.95 -19.64 -1.15
C LYS A 222 9.05 -18.50 -1.59
N TYR A 223 9.53 -17.65 -2.50
CA TYR A 223 8.85 -16.41 -2.90
C TYR A 223 8.79 -16.27 -4.41
N VAL A 224 7.71 -15.65 -4.87
CA VAL A 224 7.65 -15.09 -6.22
C VAL A 224 8.35 -13.73 -6.18
N VAL A 225 9.44 -13.60 -6.91
CA VAL A 225 10.31 -12.41 -6.86
C VAL A 225 10.10 -11.55 -8.10
N TYR A 226 9.74 -10.30 -7.88
CA TYR A 226 9.63 -9.28 -8.92
C TYR A 226 10.73 -8.26 -8.79
N LYS A 227 11.06 -7.58 -9.91
CA LYS A 227 12.01 -6.46 -9.91
C LYS A 227 11.40 -5.24 -10.57
N ILE A 228 11.56 -4.08 -9.94
CA ILE A 228 11.27 -2.77 -10.52
C ILE A 228 12.61 -2.11 -10.82
N PRO A 229 12.92 -1.80 -12.09
CA PRO A 229 14.21 -1.21 -12.45
C PRO A 229 14.44 0.16 -11.82
N VAL A 230 15.69 0.56 -11.69
CA VAL A 230 16.04 1.97 -11.43
C VAL A 230 15.46 2.86 -12.53
N ASP A 231 14.55 3.74 -12.16
CA ASP A 231 13.85 4.62 -13.07
C ASP A 231 13.67 6.01 -12.44
N PRO A 232 14.41 7.05 -12.92
CA PRO A 232 14.32 8.38 -12.35
C PRO A 232 12.92 9.01 -12.36
N PRO A 233 12.10 8.91 -13.41
CA PRO A 233 10.71 9.32 -13.39
C PRO A 233 9.89 8.65 -12.28
N PHE A 234 10.06 7.33 -12.07
CA PHE A 234 9.39 6.60 -11.00
C PHE A 234 9.71 7.19 -9.62
N ARG A 235 11.01 7.36 -9.34
CA ARG A 235 11.47 7.91 -8.05
C ARG A 235 11.03 9.36 -7.83
N LYS A 236 11.03 10.18 -8.90
CA LYS A 236 10.70 11.61 -8.81
C LYS A 236 9.20 11.89 -8.79
N ALA A 237 8.36 10.96 -9.21
CA ALA A 237 6.91 11.16 -9.27
C ALA A 237 6.32 11.49 -7.90
N GLN A 238 6.78 10.82 -6.85
CA GLN A 238 6.34 11.07 -5.49
C GLN A 238 6.65 12.51 -5.05
N THR A 239 7.91 12.95 -5.17
CA THR A 239 8.34 14.31 -4.81
C THR A 239 7.65 15.39 -5.66
N ALA A 240 7.26 15.04 -6.88
CA ALA A 240 6.56 15.94 -7.79
C ALA A 240 5.04 15.93 -7.60
N HIS A 241 4.49 15.18 -6.65
CA HIS A 241 3.06 14.98 -6.44
C HIS A 241 2.33 14.55 -7.73
N LYS A 242 2.91 13.61 -8.48
CA LYS A 242 2.40 13.14 -9.77
C LYS A 242 2.22 11.63 -9.81
N VAL A 243 1.26 11.21 -10.61
CA VAL A 243 1.05 9.80 -10.95
C VAL A 243 2.25 9.26 -11.72
N PRO A 244 2.94 8.20 -11.28
CA PRO A 244 4.16 7.72 -11.92
C PRO A 244 3.98 7.40 -13.41
N GLN A 245 2.88 6.75 -13.77
CA GLN A 245 2.59 6.36 -15.14
C GLN A 245 2.37 7.55 -16.09
N LYS A 246 1.95 8.69 -15.55
CA LYS A 246 1.69 9.94 -16.30
C LYS A 246 2.84 10.94 -16.23
N TYR A 247 3.71 10.80 -15.24
CA TYR A 247 4.78 11.76 -14.97
C TYR A 247 5.88 11.70 -16.04
N ARG A 248 6.42 12.88 -16.39
CA ARG A 248 7.48 13.03 -17.38
C ARG A 248 8.60 13.90 -16.80
N VAL A 249 9.84 13.44 -16.95
CA VAL A 249 11.05 14.19 -16.60
C VAL A 249 11.77 14.51 -17.92
N ASN A 250 11.90 15.80 -18.27
CA ASN A 250 12.46 16.23 -19.55
C ASN A 250 11.82 15.51 -20.75
N GLY A 251 10.49 15.41 -20.76
CA GLY A 251 9.72 14.74 -21.80
C GLY A 251 9.73 13.20 -21.76
N ARG A 252 10.55 12.58 -20.91
CA ARG A 252 10.66 11.12 -20.79
C ARG A 252 9.79 10.60 -19.64
N GLY A 253 8.93 9.63 -19.92
CA GLY A 253 8.14 8.91 -18.94
C GLY A 253 8.88 7.72 -18.35
N LEU A 254 8.11 6.82 -17.71
CA LEU A 254 8.63 5.55 -17.21
C LEU A 254 9.28 4.75 -18.35
N LYS A 255 10.35 4.06 -18.02
CA LYS A 255 10.98 3.09 -18.93
C LYS A 255 10.03 1.96 -19.27
N PRO A 256 10.09 1.37 -20.49
CA PRO A 256 9.27 0.21 -20.84
C PRO A 256 9.36 -0.94 -19.83
N GLY A 257 10.55 -1.26 -19.34
CA GLY A 257 10.76 -2.30 -18.33
C GLY A 257 10.09 -1.99 -16.99
N THR A 258 9.97 -0.71 -16.59
CA THR A 258 9.24 -0.32 -15.39
C THR A 258 7.73 -0.48 -15.59
N ILE A 259 7.21 -0.07 -16.74
CA ILE A 259 5.79 -0.22 -17.09
C ILE A 259 5.42 -1.71 -17.10
N GLU A 260 6.22 -2.54 -17.75
CA GLU A 260 6.02 -3.99 -17.81
C GLU A 260 6.07 -4.64 -16.42
N ALA A 261 7.03 -4.23 -15.58
CA ALA A 261 7.13 -4.72 -14.20
C ALA A 261 5.87 -4.40 -13.40
N LEU A 262 5.43 -3.13 -13.40
CA LEU A 262 4.22 -2.70 -12.70
C LEU A 262 2.99 -3.46 -13.19
N PHE A 263 2.86 -3.68 -14.51
CA PHE A 263 1.74 -4.43 -15.07
C PHE A 263 1.78 -5.91 -14.64
N LYS A 264 2.93 -6.59 -14.72
CA LYS A 264 3.11 -7.99 -14.29
C LYS A 264 2.83 -8.17 -12.80
N ILE A 265 3.38 -7.28 -11.97
CA ILE A 265 3.15 -7.31 -10.53
C ILE A 265 1.66 -7.11 -10.25
N ASN A 266 1.05 -6.08 -10.82
CA ASN A 266 -0.37 -5.78 -10.63
C ASN A 266 -1.25 -6.99 -11.01
N LYS A 267 -1.01 -7.64 -12.14
CA LYS A 267 -1.74 -8.84 -12.54
C LYS A 267 -1.60 -9.97 -11.51
N SER A 268 -0.40 -10.19 -10.99
CA SER A 268 -0.11 -11.30 -10.06
C SER A 268 -0.63 -11.09 -8.65
N ILE A 269 -0.65 -9.86 -8.16
CA ILE A 269 -1.11 -9.58 -6.79
C ILE A 269 -2.62 -9.65 -6.64
N TRP A 270 -3.35 -9.59 -7.75
CA TRP A 270 -4.82 -9.66 -7.77
C TRP A 270 -5.37 -10.99 -8.30
N SER A 271 -4.51 -11.91 -8.73
CA SER A 271 -4.88 -13.27 -9.14
C SER A 271 -5.17 -14.20 -7.97
#